data_3d9f1551f8a048b1430b704ee6e91925
#
_entry.id   3d9f1551f8a048b1430b704ee6e91925
#
_cell.length_a   1.000
_cell.length_b   1.000
_cell.length_c   1.000
_cell.angle_alpha   90.00
_cell.angle_beta   90.00
_cell.angle_gamma   90.00
#
_symmetry.space_group_name_H-M   'P 1'
#
loop_
_entity.id
_entity.type
_entity.pdbx_description
1 polymer ?
#
loop_
_entity_poly.entity_id
_entity_poly.type
_entity_poly.pdbx_seq_one_letter_code
_entity_poly.pdbx_strand_id
1 'polypeptide(L)'
;MLADRTRGDPMQDPDGISLRQLLMSFGEPLAELQYAPSLDASVTGVALLDPEDPPAARPGDLVLALGVRGRSALPVLRAAARDGAAAVAVKPAPGAPPEALRTAAEDAGVALLSVHPEARWDRLDALVRAALAAGRPQQTPADAQEGDLFGLAQTTAVLTGGIVSIEDTANRILAYSRSADSDEADDLRRLTILGWQGPEPYLSKLREWGVFQRLRTLDAVVSIDPHPE
;
A
#
# COMPACT_ATOMS: atom_id res chain seq x y z
N MET A 1 -50.52 -1.45 8.73
CA MET A 1 -49.84 -2.53 8.02
C MET A 1 -48.48 -2.01 7.61
N LEU A 2 -47.48 -2.31 8.45
CA LEU A 2 -46.10 -1.85 8.35
C LEU A 2 -45.37 -2.56 7.22
N ALA A 3 -44.70 -1.79 6.39
CA ALA A 3 -43.63 -2.29 5.54
C ALA A 3 -42.32 -1.78 6.10
N ASP A 4 -41.66 -2.63 6.85
CA ASP A 4 -40.29 -2.52 7.31
C ASP A 4 -39.37 -2.60 6.08
N ARG A 5 -38.78 -1.46 5.73
CA ARG A 5 -37.67 -1.43 4.72
C ARG A 5 -36.39 -1.68 5.48
N THR A 6 -36.01 -2.94 5.57
CA THR A 6 -34.67 -3.38 5.92
C THR A 6 -33.68 -2.64 5.00
N ARG A 7 -32.91 -1.71 5.56
CA ARG A 7 -31.69 -1.20 4.94
C ARG A 7 -30.78 -2.40 4.74
N GLY A 8 -30.60 -2.79 3.48
CA GLY A 8 -29.61 -3.78 3.11
C GLY A 8 -28.21 -3.26 3.52
N ASP A 9 -27.56 -4.00 4.38
CA ASP A 9 -26.14 -3.92 4.59
C ASP A 9 -25.45 -3.99 3.21
N PRO A 10 -24.46 -3.15 2.92
CA PRO A 10 -23.71 -3.27 1.68
C PRO A 10 -23.04 -4.65 1.70
N MET A 11 -23.56 -5.54 0.85
CA MET A 11 -23.07 -6.89 0.66
C MET A 11 -21.60 -6.78 0.27
N GLN A 12 -20.69 -7.05 1.21
CA GLN A 12 -19.27 -7.17 0.91
C GLN A 12 -19.13 -8.26 -0.12
N ASP A 13 -18.53 -7.92 -1.26
CA ASP A 13 -18.18 -8.90 -2.28
C ASP A 13 -17.22 -9.91 -1.61
N PRO A 14 -17.55 -11.22 -1.62
CA PRO A 14 -16.76 -12.23 -0.89
C PRO A 14 -15.29 -12.32 -1.34
N ASP A 15 -14.96 -11.72 -2.48
CA ASP A 15 -13.61 -11.74 -3.07
C ASP A 15 -12.78 -10.46 -2.84
N GLY A 16 -13.31 -9.48 -2.11
CA GLY A 16 -12.66 -8.18 -1.89
C GLY A 16 -12.23 -7.92 -0.44
N ILE A 17 -11.39 -6.92 -0.27
CA ILE A 17 -11.04 -6.34 1.04
C ILE A 17 -11.58 -4.91 1.13
N SER A 18 -11.86 -4.41 2.33
CA SER A 18 -12.26 -3.01 2.47
C SER A 18 -11.11 -2.07 2.12
N LEU A 19 -11.43 -0.87 1.62
CA LEU A 19 -10.44 0.18 1.39
C LEU A 19 -9.63 0.47 2.67
N ARG A 20 -10.26 0.38 3.83
CA ARG A 20 -9.61 0.48 5.14
C ARG A 20 -8.51 -0.57 5.30
N GLN A 21 -8.84 -1.86 5.06
CA GLN A 21 -7.86 -2.95 5.14
C GLN A 21 -6.74 -2.78 4.13
N LEU A 22 -7.06 -2.35 2.91
CA LEU A 22 -6.06 -2.06 1.89
C LEU A 22 -5.09 -0.96 2.33
N LEU A 23 -5.60 0.18 2.83
CA LEU A 23 -4.77 1.25 3.38
C LEU A 23 -3.95 0.80 4.59
N MET A 24 -4.49 -0.14 5.38
CA MET A 24 -3.73 -0.75 6.47
C MET A 24 -2.57 -1.62 5.97
N SER A 25 -2.61 -2.14 4.77
CA SER A 25 -1.55 -3.00 4.23
C SER A 25 -0.34 -2.22 3.73
N PHE A 26 -0.50 -1.00 3.23
CA PHE A 26 0.62 -0.20 2.75
C PHE A 26 0.67 1.24 3.31
N GLY A 27 -0.40 2.01 3.37
CA GLY A 27 -0.47 3.35 3.94
C GLY A 27 0.72 4.28 3.63
N GLU A 28 0.94 5.23 4.50
CA GLU A 28 2.13 6.08 4.46
C GLU A 28 3.42 5.28 4.71
N PRO A 29 4.54 5.60 4.04
CA PRO A 29 4.74 6.76 3.15
C PRO A 29 4.37 6.52 1.68
N LEU A 30 3.83 5.38 1.27
CA LEU A 30 3.60 5.04 -0.15
C LEU A 30 2.41 5.79 -0.75
N ALA A 31 1.31 5.87 -0.02
CA ALA A 31 0.12 6.56 -0.47
C ALA A 31 -0.67 7.14 0.71
N GLU A 32 -1.27 8.31 0.48
CA GLU A 32 -2.09 9.04 1.44
C GLU A 32 -3.53 9.11 0.93
N LEU A 33 -4.50 8.86 1.81
CA LEU A 33 -5.91 9.01 1.47
C LEU A 33 -6.28 10.49 1.43
N GLN A 34 -6.71 10.98 0.26
CA GLN A 34 -7.17 12.36 0.07
C GLN A 34 -8.69 12.50 0.25
N TYR A 35 -9.44 11.48 -0.15
CA TYR A 35 -10.90 11.41 -0.04
C TYR A 35 -11.39 9.97 -0.15
N ALA A 36 -12.44 9.64 0.58
CA ALA A 36 -13.22 8.41 0.38
C ALA A 36 -14.68 8.63 0.76
N PRO A 37 -15.63 8.22 -0.07
CA PRO A 37 -17.04 8.23 0.30
C PRO A 37 -17.33 7.22 1.42
N SER A 38 -16.61 6.10 1.45
CA SER A 38 -16.64 5.09 2.50
C SER A 38 -15.30 4.36 2.57
N LEU A 39 -14.81 4.14 3.79
CA LEU A 39 -13.64 3.29 4.02
C LEU A 39 -13.98 1.80 3.97
N ASP A 40 -15.25 1.47 3.99
CA ASP A 40 -15.75 0.09 3.92
C ASP A 40 -16.08 -0.33 2.48
N ALA A 41 -15.81 0.55 1.48
CA ALA A 41 -15.91 0.21 0.07
C ALA A 41 -15.04 -1.00 -0.25
N SER A 42 -15.61 -2.01 -0.95
CA SER A 42 -14.89 -3.23 -1.30
C SER A 42 -13.94 -2.97 -2.46
N VAL A 43 -12.67 -3.34 -2.29
CA VAL A 43 -11.65 -3.38 -3.35
C VAL A 43 -11.46 -4.83 -3.74
N THR A 44 -11.74 -5.16 -5.01
CA THR A 44 -11.74 -6.53 -5.53
C THR A 44 -10.60 -6.81 -6.50
N GLY A 45 -9.99 -5.74 -7.04
CA GLY A 45 -8.92 -5.84 -8.02
C GLY A 45 -8.03 -4.60 -8.08
N VAL A 46 -7.03 -4.66 -8.95
CA VAL A 46 -6.18 -3.53 -9.30
C VAL A 46 -6.06 -3.43 -10.82
N ALA A 47 -6.25 -2.25 -11.36
CA ALA A 47 -6.09 -1.93 -12.76
C ALA A 47 -5.02 -0.85 -12.96
N LEU A 48 -4.11 -1.08 -13.92
CA LEU A 48 -3.18 -0.05 -14.37
C LEU A 48 -3.85 0.68 -15.54
N LEU A 49 -4.04 1.98 -15.42
CA LEU A 49 -4.70 2.76 -16.45
C LEU A 49 -3.70 3.72 -17.10
N ASP A 50 -3.40 3.45 -18.38
CA ASP A 50 -2.68 4.36 -19.25
C ASP A 50 -3.71 5.18 -20.03
N PRO A 51 -3.62 6.53 -20.03
CA PRO A 51 -4.54 7.38 -20.78
C PRO A 51 -4.54 7.13 -22.29
N GLU A 52 -3.43 6.62 -22.84
CA GLU A 52 -3.29 6.34 -24.28
C GLU A 52 -3.83 4.96 -24.68
N ASP A 53 -3.96 4.05 -23.71
CA ASP A 53 -4.51 2.71 -23.90
C ASP A 53 -5.49 2.38 -22.76
N PRO A 54 -6.70 2.93 -22.78
CA PRO A 54 -7.62 2.80 -21.67
C PRO A 54 -8.21 1.38 -21.59
N PRO A 55 -7.70 0.48 -20.75
CA PRO A 55 -8.48 -0.66 -20.32
C PRO A 55 -9.63 -0.14 -19.46
N ALA A 56 -10.82 -0.64 -19.66
CA ALA A 56 -11.92 -0.33 -18.77
C ALA A 56 -11.59 -0.84 -17.36
N ALA A 57 -11.67 0.02 -16.35
CA ALA A 57 -11.65 -0.41 -14.96
C ALA A 57 -12.89 -1.30 -14.73
N ARG A 58 -12.75 -2.27 -13.83
CA ARG A 58 -13.89 -3.10 -13.40
C ARG A 58 -14.49 -2.52 -12.12
N PRO A 59 -15.77 -2.76 -11.85
CA PRO A 59 -16.34 -2.41 -10.56
C PRO A 59 -15.52 -2.99 -9.40
N GLY A 60 -15.22 -2.15 -8.43
CA GLY A 60 -14.41 -2.52 -7.27
C GLY A 60 -12.88 -2.47 -7.48
N ASP A 61 -12.37 -2.10 -8.65
CA ASP A 61 -10.92 -1.96 -8.85
C ASP A 61 -10.35 -0.74 -8.13
N LEU A 62 -9.13 -0.89 -7.62
CA LEU A 62 -8.22 0.23 -7.40
C LEU A 62 -7.51 0.56 -8.72
N VAL A 63 -7.75 1.74 -9.26
CA VAL A 63 -7.11 2.19 -10.50
C VAL A 63 -5.81 2.93 -10.21
N LEU A 64 -4.70 2.44 -10.76
CA LEU A 64 -3.40 3.12 -10.74
C LEU A 64 -3.26 3.97 -12.01
N ALA A 65 -3.35 5.30 -11.86
CA ALA A 65 -3.34 6.25 -12.98
C ALA A 65 -1.90 6.55 -13.45
N LEU A 66 -1.41 5.76 -14.41
CA LEU A 66 -0.06 5.89 -14.95
C LEU A 66 0.05 7.10 -15.90
N GLY A 67 1.23 7.69 -15.96
CA GLY A 67 1.54 8.75 -16.94
C GLY A 67 0.87 10.08 -16.71
N VAL A 68 -0.11 10.18 -15.81
CA VAL A 68 -0.85 11.42 -15.51
C VAL A 68 -0.57 11.93 -14.11
N ARG A 69 -0.64 13.25 -13.94
CA ARG A 69 -0.41 13.91 -12.63
C ARG A 69 -1.31 15.12 -12.48
N GLY A 70 -1.73 15.44 -11.26
CA GLY A 70 -2.53 16.63 -11.00
C GLY A 70 -3.76 16.71 -11.91
N ARG A 71 -4.01 17.85 -12.53
CA ARG A 71 -5.20 18.08 -13.34
C ARG A 71 -5.32 17.17 -14.58
N SER A 72 -4.20 16.66 -15.11
CA SER A 72 -4.27 15.73 -16.25
C SER A 72 -4.88 14.37 -15.87
N ALA A 73 -4.94 14.06 -14.57
CA ALA A 73 -5.61 12.85 -14.08
C ALA A 73 -7.14 12.97 -13.97
N LEU A 74 -7.73 14.17 -14.10
CA LEU A 74 -9.18 14.37 -13.98
C LEU A 74 -10.02 13.52 -14.97
N PRO A 75 -9.65 13.39 -16.26
CA PRO A 75 -10.39 12.51 -17.17
C PRO A 75 -10.33 11.04 -16.75
N VAL A 76 -9.16 10.59 -16.30
CA VAL A 76 -8.94 9.21 -15.82
C VAL A 76 -9.79 8.92 -14.58
N LEU A 77 -9.79 9.84 -13.61
CA LEU A 77 -10.58 9.72 -12.39
C LEU A 77 -12.07 9.60 -12.68
N ARG A 78 -12.59 10.47 -13.58
CA ARG A 78 -14.00 10.43 -13.97
C ARG A 78 -14.37 9.18 -14.77
N ALA A 79 -13.46 8.67 -15.59
CA ALA A 79 -13.65 7.42 -16.32
C ALA A 79 -13.70 6.25 -15.35
N ALA A 80 -12.73 6.12 -14.47
CA ALA A 80 -12.67 5.07 -13.45
C ALA A 80 -13.93 5.06 -12.56
N ALA A 81 -14.38 6.25 -12.13
CA ALA A 81 -15.61 6.37 -11.34
C ALA A 81 -16.85 5.89 -12.10
N ARG A 82 -16.98 6.21 -13.39
CA ARG A 82 -18.09 5.73 -14.24
C ARG A 82 -18.08 4.22 -14.42
N ASP A 83 -16.89 3.63 -14.46
CA ASP A 83 -16.70 2.18 -14.58
C ASP A 83 -16.88 1.46 -13.24
N GLY A 84 -17.17 2.20 -12.15
CA GLY A 84 -17.44 1.65 -10.82
C GLY A 84 -16.19 1.31 -10.01
N ALA A 85 -15.03 1.90 -10.31
CA ALA A 85 -13.83 1.73 -9.53
C ALA A 85 -14.06 2.12 -8.05
N ALA A 86 -13.50 1.36 -7.13
CA ALA A 86 -13.56 1.66 -5.70
C ALA A 86 -12.67 2.85 -5.33
N ALA A 87 -11.51 2.95 -5.96
CA ALA A 87 -10.53 4.00 -5.69
C ALA A 87 -9.66 4.31 -6.91
N VAL A 88 -9.11 5.53 -6.93
CA VAL A 88 -8.13 5.96 -7.94
C VAL A 88 -6.87 6.47 -7.23
N ALA A 89 -5.72 5.94 -7.61
CA ALA A 89 -4.41 6.33 -7.11
C ALA A 89 -3.69 7.20 -8.14
N VAL A 90 -3.28 8.40 -7.74
CA VAL A 90 -2.67 9.41 -8.64
C VAL A 90 -1.40 9.96 -7.99
N LYS A 91 -0.35 10.19 -8.76
CA LYS A 91 0.80 10.95 -8.28
C LYS A 91 0.52 12.45 -8.35
N PRO A 92 0.87 13.22 -7.31
CA PRO A 92 0.71 14.67 -7.33
C PRO A 92 1.58 15.29 -8.43
N ALA A 93 1.11 16.40 -8.99
CA ALA A 93 1.95 17.25 -9.84
C ALA A 93 2.76 18.20 -8.94
N PRO A 94 4.06 18.44 -9.24
CA PRO A 94 4.86 19.38 -8.49
C PRO A 94 4.19 20.76 -8.41
N GLY A 95 4.03 21.29 -7.21
CA GLY A 95 3.48 22.63 -6.97
C GLY A 95 1.98 22.80 -7.27
N ALA A 96 1.26 21.75 -7.63
CA ALA A 96 -0.18 21.80 -7.87
C ALA A 96 -0.94 21.38 -6.59
N PRO A 97 -1.91 22.18 -6.15
CA PRO A 97 -2.74 21.82 -5.01
C PRO A 97 -3.64 20.61 -5.35
N PRO A 98 -3.88 19.70 -4.40
CA PRO A 98 -4.67 18.50 -4.64
C PRO A 98 -6.19 18.75 -4.73
N GLU A 99 -6.67 19.97 -4.39
CA GLU A 99 -8.10 20.28 -4.23
C GLU A 99 -8.93 19.97 -5.48
N ALA A 100 -8.40 20.24 -6.68
CA ALA A 100 -9.14 19.99 -7.92
C ALA A 100 -9.42 18.49 -8.13
N LEU A 101 -8.48 17.62 -7.77
CA LEU A 101 -8.66 16.18 -7.83
C LEU A 101 -9.60 15.71 -6.72
N ARG A 102 -9.45 16.27 -5.51
CA ARG A 102 -10.30 15.93 -4.37
C ARG A 102 -11.75 16.28 -4.65
N THR A 103 -12.03 17.50 -5.11
CA THR A 103 -13.39 17.92 -5.49
C THR A 103 -13.97 17.01 -6.58
N ALA A 104 -13.18 16.68 -7.60
CA ALA A 104 -13.64 15.77 -8.64
C ALA A 104 -13.91 14.35 -8.15
N ALA A 105 -13.17 13.87 -7.15
CA ALA A 105 -13.40 12.57 -6.51
C ALA A 105 -14.67 12.59 -5.64
N GLU A 106 -14.89 13.70 -4.92
CA GLU A 106 -16.12 13.95 -4.15
C GLU A 106 -17.35 13.95 -5.07
N ASP A 107 -17.29 14.73 -6.15
CA ASP A 107 -18.39 14.82 -7.15
C ASP A 107 -18.69 13.47 -7.81
N ALA A 108 -17.65 12.69 -8.07
CA ALA A 108 -17.75 11.38 -8.73
C ALA A 108 -18.05 10.23 -7.77
N GLY A 109 -17.96 10.44 -6.45
CA GLY A 109 -18.20 9.42 -5.43
C GLY A 109 -17.18 8.28 -5.43
N VAL A 110 -15.92 8.55 -5.83
CA VAL A 110 -14.83 7.57 -5.87
C VAL A 110 -13.72 7.96 -4.91
N ALA A 111 -13.09 6.99 -4.24
CA ALA A 111 -11.97 7.29 -3.35
C ALA A 111 -10.72 7.75 -4.13
N LEU A 112 -9.97 8.68 -3.55
CA LEU A 112 -8.75 9.25 -4.13
C LEU A 112 -7.56 9.02 -3.21
N LEU A 113 -6.52 8.40 -3.74
CA LEU A 113 -5.22 8.21 -3.09
C LEU A 113 -4.17 9.07 -3.78
N SER A 114 -3.39 9.81 -2.98
CA SER A 114 -2.19 10.51 -3.45
C SER A 114 -0.98 9.60 -3.24
N VAL A 115 -0.37 9.14 -4.32
CA VAL A 115 0.80 8.26 -4.28
C VAL A 115 2.07 9.09 -4.20
N HIS A 116 2.99 8.73 -3.31
CA HIS A 116 4.26 9.43 -3.18
C HIS A 116 5.00 9.51 -4.54
N PRO A 117 5.58 10.67 -4.91
CA PRO A 117 6.21 10.85 -6.22
C PRO A 117 7.28 9.81 -6.56
N GLU A 118 8.07 9.37 -5.57
CA GLU A 118 9.14 8.39 -5.71
C GLU A 118 8.67 6.93 -5.62
N ALA A 119 7.44 6.69 -5.12
CA ALA A 119 6.90 5.34 -5.07
C ALA A 119 6.78 4.74 -6.48
N ARG A 120 7.22 3.50 -6.65
CA ARG A 120 7.15 2.81 -7.93
C ARG A 120 5.78 2.18 -8.12
N TRP A 121 5.19 2.33 -9.30
CA TRP A 121 3.88 1.77 -9.62
C TRP A 121 3.85 0.24 -9.58
N ASP A 122 4.91 -0.43 -10.07
CA ASP A 122 5.02 -1.89 -10.03
C ASP A 122 5.03 -2.45 -8.60
N ARG A 123 5.57 -1.68 -7.66
CA ARG A 123 5.57 -2.05 -6.24
C ARG A 123 4.22 -1.85 -5.59
N LEU A 124 3.56 -0.74 -5.89
CA LEU A 124 2.20 -0.50 -5.38
C LEU A 124 1.22 -1.55 -5.92
N ASP A 125 1.31 -1.90 -7.21
CA ASP A 125 0.52 -2.98 -7.81
C ASP A 125 0.75 -4.33 -7.09
N ALA A 126 2.02 -4.69 -6.87
CA ALA A 126 2.37 -5.93 -6.17
C ALA A 126 1.81 -5.98 -4.74
N LEU A 127 1.88 -4.86 -3.99
CA LEU A 127 1.33 -4.75 -2.64
C LEU A 127 -0.19 -4.89 -2.61
N VAL A 128 -0.87 -4.22 -3.53
CA VAL A 128 -2.34 -4.31 -3.64
C VAL A 128 -2.76 -5.74 -3.94
N ARG A 129 -2.09 -6.40 -4.89
CA ARG A 129 -2.36 -7.82 -5.22
C ARG A 129 -2.10 -8.74 -4.04
N ALA A 130 -1.02 -8.54 -3.29
CA ALA A 130 -0.72 -9.30 -2.10
C ALA A 130 -1.78 -9.10 -1.01
N ALA A 131 -2.22 -7.85 -0.76
CA ALA A 131 -3.28 -7.55 0.20
C ALA A 131 -4.62 -8.19 -0.20
N LEU A 132 -4.99 -8.14 -1.49
CA LEU A 132 -6.19 -8.79 -2.02
C LEU A 132 -6.12 -10.32 -1.87
N ALA A 133 -4.95 -10.92 -2.11
CA ALA A 133 -4.75 -12.36 -1.94
C ALA A 133 -4.87 -12.78 -0.47
N ALA A 134 -4.30 -12.00 0.45
CA ALA A 134 -4.39 -12.23 1.90
C ALA A 134 -5.81 -12.07 2.47
N GLY A 135 -6.63 -11.20 1.86
CA GLY A 135 -8.02 -10.96 2.28
C GLY A 135 -9.02 -12.01 1.80
N ARG A 136 -8.64 -12.90 0.87
CA ARG A 136 -9.51 -13.97 0.40
C ARG A 136 -9.67 -15.05 1.46
N PRO A 137 -10.88 -15.62 1.65
CA PRO A 137 -11.05 -16.76 2.53
C PRO A 137 -10.12 -17.91 2.08
N GLN A 138 -9.21 -18.28 2.95
CA GLN A 138 -8.25 -19.35 2.67
C GLN A 138 -8.99 -20.68 2.58
N GLN A 139 -8.91 -21.37 1.46
CA GLN A 139 -9.59 -22.65 1.24
C GLN A 139 -8.79 -23.84 1.77
N THR A 140 -7.50 -23.67 2.05
CA THR A 140 -6.65 -24.71 2.65
C THR A 140 -5.60 -24.12 3.60
N PRO A 141 -5.15 -24.90 4.65
CA PRO A 141 -4.04 -24.46 5.52
C PRO A 141 -2.70 -24.26 4.80
N ALA A 142 -2.52 -24.81 3.60
CA ALA A 142 -1.32 -24.61 2.78
C ALA A 142 -1.27 -23.22 2.13
N ASP A 143 -2.43 -22.62 1.83
CA ASP A 143 -2.53 -21.29 1.24
C ASP A 143 -2.22 -20.18 2.29
N ALA A 144 -2.26 -20.54 3.57
CA ALA A 144 -1.95 -19.63 4.70
C ALA A 144 -0.47 -19.27 4.84
N GLN A 145 0.44 -20.03 4.21
CA GLN A 145 1.87 -19.94 4.49
C GLN A 145 2.66 -19.01 3.55
N GLU A 146 2.10 -18.59 2.41
CA GLU A 146 2.85 -17.74 1.46
C GLU A 146 2.46 -16.25 1.46
N GLY A 147 1.46 -15.81 2.24
CA GLY A 147 0.77 -14.56 1.92
C GLY A 147 0.88 -13.41 2.91
N ASP A 148 1.07 -13.59 4.21
CA ASP A 148 0.90 -12.48 5.17
C ASP A 148 2.21 -12.05 5.86
N LEU A 149 3.23 -11.73 5.07
CA LEU A 149 4.48 -11.15 5.60
C LEU A 149 4.23 -9.79 6.27
N PHE A 150 3.23 -9.03 5.82
CA PHE A 150 2.85 -7.75 6.44
C PHE A 150 2.21 -7.98 7.80
N GLY A 151 1.29 -8.94 7.93
CA GLY A 151 0.72 -9.34 9.21
C GLY A 151 1.77 -9.89 10.16
N LEU A 152 2.71 -10.68 9.66
CA LEU A 152 3.86 -11.16 10.44
C LEU A 152 4.72 -10.00 10.93
N ALA A 153 5.09 -9.05 10.04
CA ALA A 153 5.86 -7.87 10.41
C ALA A 153 5.13 -7.04 11.47
N GLN A 154 3.82 -6.84 11.31
CA GLN A 154 3.00 -6.09 12.26
C GLN A 154 2.89 -6.79 13.62
N THR A 155 2.65 -8.09 13.64
CA THR A 155 2.58 -8.88 14.88
C THR A 155 3.91 -8.85 15.62
N THR A 156 5.02 -9.01 14.89
CA THR A 156 6.35 -8.93 15.45
C THR A 156 6.64 -7.55 16.04
N ALA A 157 6.24 -6.49 15.35
CA ALA A 157 6.39 -5.11 15.83
C ALA A 157 5.65 -4.87 17.15
N VAL A 158 4.41 -5.38 17.27
CA VAL A 158 3.63 -5.29 18.51
C VAL A 158 4.31 -6.04 19.65
N LEU A 159 4.84 -7.24 19.38
CA LEU A 159 5.48 -8.07 20.40
C LEU A 159 6.83 -7.51 20.86
N THR A 160 7.59 -6.89 19.96
CA THR A 160 8.94 -6.36 20.26
C THR A 160 8.92 -4.90 20.69
N GLY A 161 7.81 -4.19 20.48
CA GLY A 161 7.71 -2.75 20.70
C GLY A 161 8.55 -1.92 19.72
N GLY A 162 8.99 -2.52 18.60
CA GLY A 162 9.88 -1.91 17.63
C GLY A 162 9.29 -1.87 16.23
N ILE A 163 10.03 -1.26 15.32
CA ILE A 163 9.73 -1.23 13.89
C ILE A 163 10.36 -2.46 13.24
N VAL A 164 9.60 -3.14 12.39
CA VAL A 164 10.03 -4.39 11.75
C VAL A 164 10.02 -4.24 10.22
N SER A 165 11.10 -4.67 9.57
CA SER A 165 11.14 -4.94 8.13
C SER A 165 11.54 -6.40 7.89
N ILE A 166 10.92 -7.02 6.91
CA ILE A 166 11.25 -8.35 6.41
C ILE A 166 11.91 -8.18 5.06
N GLU A 167 13.10 -8.72 4.90
CA GLU A 167 13.92 -8.53 3.71
C GLU A 167 14.35 -9.88 3.15
N ASP A 168 14.57 -9.94 1.83
CA ASP A 168 15.19 -11.10 1.19
C ASP A 168 16.73 -11.07 1.34
N THR A 169 17.37 -12.14 0.88
CA THR A 169 18.83 -12.27 0.91
C THR A 169 19.58 -11.25 0.03
N ALA A 170 18.86 -10.54 -0.82
CA ALA A 170 19.37 -9.42 -1.62
C ALA A 170 19.08 -8.05 -0.98
N ASN A 171 18.63 -8.04 0.28
CA ASN A 171 18.24 -6.85 1.07
C ASN A 171 17.09 -6.05 0.43
N ARG A 172 16.20 -6.72 -0.28
CA ARG A 172 14.98 -6.10 -0.79
C ARG A 172 13.86 -6.29 0.22
N ILE A 173 13.14 -5.22 0.50
CA ILE A 173 11.99 -5.25 1.40
C ILE A 173 10.89 -6.15 0.81
N LEU A 174 10.45 -7.12 1.58
CA LEU A 174 9.29 -7.98 1.29
C LEU A 174 8.06 -7.50 2.04
N ALA A 175 8.23 -7.06 3.29
CA ALA A 175 7.17 -6.49 4.11
C ALA A 175 7.75 -5.60 5.21
N TYR A 176 6.90 -4.76 5.80
CA TYR A 176 7.27 -3.90 6.93
C TYR A 176 6.07 -3.67 7.84
N SER A 177 6.35 -3.40 9.13
CA SER A 177 5.32 -3.00 10.08
C SER A 177 4.94 -1.54 9.88
N ARG A 178 3.74 -1.16 10.35
CA ARG A 178 3.36 0.27 10.42
C ARG A 178 4.02 0.91 11.64
N SER A 179 4.37 2.18 11.53
CA SER A 179 4.72 3.00 12.68
C SER A 179 3.44 3.51 13.34
N ALA A 180 3.36 3.46 14.67
CA ALA A 180 2.21 4.00 15.41
C ALA A 180 2.19 5.54 15.35
N ASP A 181 3.36 6.17 15.26
CA ASP A 181 3.54 7.61 15.13
C ASP A 181 4.20 7.94 13.80
N SER A 182 3.50 8.69 12.96
CA SER A 182 3.98 9.14 11.64
C SER A 182 5.19 10.08 11.74
N ASP A 183 5.43 10.67 12.91
CA ASP A 183 6.51 11.65 13.15
C ASP A 183 7.87 10.98 13.46
N GLU A 184 7.92 9.68 13.77
CA GLU A 184 9.15 8.96 14.11
C GLU A 184 9.72 8.08 12.98
N ALA A 185 9.07 8.02 11.83
CA ALA A 185 9.68 7.34 10.68
C ALA A 185 10.87 8.19 10.21
N ASP A 186 12.06 7.81 10.66
CA ASP A 186 13.28 8.50 10.23
C ASP A 186 13.40 8.50 8.70
N ASP A 187 14.13 9.46 8.17
CA ASP A 187 14.34 9.59 6.72
C ASP A 187 14.90 8.30 6.10
N LEU A 188 15.69 7.55 6.87
CA LEU A 188 16.27 6.28 6.45
C LEU A 188 15.17 5.23 6.18
N ARG A 189 14.22 5.08 7.09
CA ARG A 189 13.08 4.16 6.93
C ARG A 189 12.21 4.55 5.74
N ARG A 190 11.91 5.84 5.63
CA ARG A 190 11.12 6.37 4.51
C ARG A 190 11.79 6.05 3.17
N LEU A 191 13.09 6.32 3.05
CA LEU A 191 13.87 6.00 1.86
C LEU A 191 13.92 4.49 1.60
N THR A 192 14.05 3.69 2.66
CA THR A 192 14.07 2.22 2.57
C THR A 192 12.74 1.68 2.05
N ILE A 193 11.60 2.15 2.57
CA ILE A 193 10.27 1.73 2.10
C ILE A 193 10.02 2.19 0.66
N LEU A 194 10.30 3.44 0.33
CA LEU A 194 10.10 3.99 -1.02
C LEU A 194 11.00 3.33 -2.06
N GLY A 195 12.26 3.06 -1.69
CA GLY A 195 13.25 2.40 -2.54
C GLY A 195 13.15 0.88 -2.57
N TRP A 196 12.37 0.27 -1.66
CA TRP A 196 12.31 -1.19 -1.45
C TRP A 196 13.65 -1.85 -1.16
N GLN A 197 14.59 -1.06 -0.72
CA GLN A 197 15.93 -1.47 -0.34
C GLN A 197 16.53 -0.40 0.57
N GLY A 198 17.33 -0.80 1.54
CA GLY A 198 18.09 0.15 2.35
C GLY A 198 18.97 1.04 1.45
N PRO A 199 19.07 2.34 1.74
CA PRO A 199 19.97 3.23 0.99
C PRO A 199 21.41 2.71 0.98
N GLU A 200 22.11 2.83 -0.13
CA GLU A 200 23.46 2.28 -0.28
C GLU A 200 24.47 2.74 0.81
N PRO A 201 24.43 3.98 1.30
CA PRO A 201 25.31 4.38 2.40
C PRO A 201 25.05 3.57 3.69
N TYR A 202 23.80 3.22 3.98
CA TYR A 202 23.45 2.38 5.11
C TYR A 202 23.85 0.92 4.90
N LEU A 203 23.57 0.35 3.75
CA LEU A 203 23.98 -1.02 3.40
C LEU A 203 25.49 -1.18 3.40
N SER A 204 26.24 -0.16 2.95
CA SER A 204 27.71 -0.14 2.99
C SER A 204 28.24 -0.22 4.42
N LYS A 205 27.66 0.53 5.37
CA LYS A 205 28.00 0.43 6.80
C LYS A 205 27.72 -0.94 7.37
N LEU A 206 26.57 -1.53 7.07
CA LEU A 206 26.23 -2.88 7.53
C LEU A 206 27.22 -3.93 6.99
N ARG A 207 27.71 -3.76 5.75
CA ARG A 207 28.76 -4.62 5.17
C ARG A 207 30.10 -4.42 5.89
N GLU A 208 30.48 -3.17 6.14
CA GLU A 208 31.71 -2.82 6.88
C GLU A 208 31.71 -3.41 8.29
N TRP A 209 30.57 -3.37 8.99
CA TRP A 209 30.40 -3.97 10.31
C TRP A 209 30.25 -5.50 10.28
N GLY A 210 30.31 -6.13 9.10
CA GLY A 210 30.21 -7.58 8.93
C GLY A 210 28.86 -8.17 9.29
N VAL A 211 27.79 -7.36 9.35
CA VAL A 211 26.46 -7.79 9.77
C VAL A 211 25.94 -8.89 8.86
N PHE A 212 26.02 -8.71 7.53
CA PHE A 212 25.55 -9.71 6.59
C PHE A 212 26.31 -11.03 6.64
N GLN A 213 27.61 -10.98 6.96
CA GLN A 213 28.40 -12.19 7.16
C GLN A 213 27.94 -12.94 8.42
N ARG A 214 27.71 -12.21 9.51
CA ARG A 214 27.19 -12.78 10.76
C ARG A 214 25.81 -13.41 10.58
N LEU A 215 24.89 -12.73 9.89
CA LEU A 215 23.53 -13.24 9.60
C LEU A 215 23.55 -14.52 8.76
N ARG A 216 24.54 -14.70 7.88
CA ARG A 216 24.64 -15.91 7.05
C ARG A 216 25.30 -17.11 7.77
N THR A 217 26.05 -16.84 8.80
CA THR A 217 26.84 -17.88 9.52
C THR A 217 26.27 -18.25 10.87
N LEU A 218 25.44 -17.37 11.45
CA LEU A 218 24.84 -17.57 12.77
C LEU A 218 23.34 -17.83 12.61
N ASP A 219 22.88 -18.93 13.16
CA ASP A 219 21.45 -19.19 13.35
C ASP A 219 20.99 -18.52 14.66
N ALA A 220 21.16 -17.21 14.75
CA ALA A 220 20.90 -16.42 15.95
C ALA A 220 20.61 -14.96 15.63
N VAL A 221 19.99 -14.27 16.57
CA VAL A 221 19.76 -12.82 16.49
C VAL A 221 21.10 -12.07 16.53
N VAL A 222 21.32 -11.19 15.57
CA VAL A 222 22.50 -10.29 15.53
C VAL A 222 22.05 -8.91 15.99
N SER A 223 22.50 -8.50 17.16
CA SER A 223 22.32 -7.14 17.67
C SER A 223 23.38 -6.20 17.09
N ILE A 224 22.96 -5.00 16.69
CA ILE A 224 23.81 -3.94 16.16
C ILE A 224 23.68 -2.76 17.10
N ASP A 225 24.82 -2.28 17.63
CA ASP A 225 24.83 -1.04 18.40
C ASP A 225 24.71 0.14 17.42
N PRO A 226 23.77 1.09 17.64
CA PRO A 226 23.64 2.29 16.81
C PRO A 226 24.88 3.20 16.86
N HIS A 227 25.74 3.05 17.87
CA HIS A 227 26.99 3.80 18.04
C HIS A 227 28.17 2.86 18.33
N PRO A 228 28.60 2.02 17.36
CA PRO A 228 29.80 1.24 17.55
C PRO A 228 31.00 2.21 17.64
N GLU A 229 31.79 2.11 18.72
CA GLU A 229 33.05 2.85 18.89
C GLU A 229 34.07 2.53 17.77
#